data_80c5f35823fde277d694e335f590d186
#
_entry.id   80c5f35823fde277d694e335f590d186
#
_cell.length_a   1.000
_cell.length_b   1.000
_cell.length_c   1.000
_cell.angle_alpha   90.00
_cell.angle_beta   90.00
_cell.angle_gamma   90.00
#
_symmetry.space_group_name_H-M   'P 1'
#
loop_
_entity.id
_entity.type
_entity.pdbx_description
1 polymer ?
#
loop_
_entity_poly.entity_id
_entity_poly.type
_entity_poly.pdbx_seq_one_letter_code
_entity_poly.pdbx_strand_id
1 'polypeptide(L)'
;MAIFKPADILIPQNVDFTKWSVVACDQYTSEREYWEDVKNIVGDSPSTLNIIFPEVYLEDGDGDERIKKINSTMEEYINKGIFRELKDTFIYVKRTQPNGKTRHGIVGMLDLEEYDFSKGSQSKVRATEGTIIERIPPRQRIRKNAPLEAPHILILIDDREKAVVEPLENQINDFEKIYDFDLMKNSGHIVGYNVNKSAKKNILDAIEKLGDKADFEAKYGVKDKGVLMFAAGDGN
;
A
#
# COMPACT_ATOMS: atom_id res chain seq x y z
N MET A 1 1.12 11.40 19.31
CA MET A 1 0.14 10.68 18.45
C MET A 1 0.79 9.42 17.93
N ALA A 2 0.01 8.36 17.66
CA ALA A 2 0.58 7.14 17.07
C ALA A 2 1.06 7.44 15.65
N ILE A 3 2.30 7.04 15.35
CA ILE A 3 2.95 7.28 14.06
C ILE A 3 2.34 6.47 12.91
N PHE A 4 1.84 5.26 13.23
CA PHE A 4 1.08 4.41 12.33
C PHE A 4 -0.23 4.01 13.01
N LYS A 5 -1.35 4.16 12.33
CA LYS A 5 -2.68 4.02 12.93
C LYS A 5 -3.69 3.40 11.96
N PRO A 6 -4.84 2.92 12.49
CA PRO A 6 -5.93 2.44 11.64
C PRO A 6 -6.40 3.50 10.65
N ALA A 7 -6.93 3.04 9.53
CA ALA A 7 -7.45 3.86 8.45
C ALA A 7 -8.94 3.59 8.18
N ASP A 8 -9.61 4.54 7.55
CA ASP A 8 -10.86 4.27 6.85
C ASP A 8 -10.52 3.74 5.46
N ILE A 9 -10.89 2.50 5.18
CA ILE A 9 -10.44 1.77 3.99
C ILE A 9 -11.64 1.39 3.14
N LEU A 10 -11.57 1.70 1.84
CA LEU A 10 -12.56 1.31 0.86
C LEU A 10 -12.17 -0.04 0.23
N ILE A 11 -13.06 -1.01 0.38
CA ILE A 11 -12.87 -2.35 -0.21
C ILE A 11 -13.85 -2.52 -1.36
N PRO A 12 -13.40 -2.92 -2.56
CA PRO A 12 -14.31 -3.21 -3.66
C PRO A 12 -15.25 -4.36 -3.30
N GLN A 13 -16.52 -4.25 -3.74
CA GLN A 13 -17.56 -5.25 -3.55
C GLN A 13 -18.27 -5.55 -4.87
N ASN A 14 -18.76 -6.77 -5.02
CA ASN A 14 -19.44 -7.22 -6.23
C ASN A 14 -18.59 -7.09 -7.51
N VAL A 15 -17.28 -7.24 -7.37
CA VAL A 15 -16.32 -7.22 -8.47
C VAL A 15 -15.57 -8.55 -8.56
N ASP A 16 -15.04 -8.84 -9.73
CA ASP A 16 -14.06 -9.91 -9.92
C ASP A 16 -12.68 -9.42 -9.46
N PHE A 17 -12.21 -9.87 -8.31
CA PHE A 17 -10.93 -9.45 -7.74
C PHE A 17 -9.74 -9.81 -8.63
N THR A 18 -9.84 -10.87 -9.44
CA THR A 18 -8.78 -11.27 -10.38
C THR A 18 -8.60 -10.27 -11.51
N LYS A 19 -9.65 -9.50 -11.83
CA LYS A 19 -9.65 -8.42 -12.82
C LYS A 19 -9.50 -7.04 -12.16
N TRP A 20 -9.94 -6.93 -10.89
CA TRP A 20 -9.79 -5.69 -10.14
C TRP A 20 -8.33 -5.33 -9.90
N SER A 21 -7.52 -6.30 -9.46
CA SER A 21 -6.16 -6.06 -8.99
C SER A 21 -5.15 -6.16 -10.12
N VAL A 22 -4.54 -5.04 -10.48
CA VAL A 22 -3.43 -4.98 -11.44
C VAL A 22 -2.11 -4.63 -10.75
N VAL A 23 -1.01 -4.83 -11.43
CA VAL A 23 0.33 -4.45 -10.96
C VAL A 23 0.44 -2.93 -10.77
N ALA A 24 1.39 -2.48 -9.94
CA ALA A 24 1.64 -1.05 -9.73
C ALA A 24 2.02 -0.34 -11.03
N CYS A 25 1.61 0.93 -11.17
CA CYS A 25 1.72 1.69 -12.41
C CYS A 25 3.15 1.94 -12.90
N ASP A 26 4.13 1.82 -12.00
CA ASP A 26 5.56 1.97 -12.26
C ASP A 26 6.28 0.66 -12.58
N GLN A 27 5.55 -0.43 -12.73
CA GLN A 27 6.08 -1.70 -13.21
C GLN A 27 5.87 -1.85 -14.72
N TYR A 28 6.73 -2.64 -15.37
CA TYR A 28 6.65 -2.90 -16.82
C TYR A 28 6.61 -1.60 -17.66
N THR A 29 7.44 -0.62 -17.28
CA THR A 29 7.43 0.73 -17.86
C THR A 29 7.90 0.80 -19.30
N SER A 30 8.56 -0.24 -19.81
CA SER A 30 8.99 -0.40 -21.22
C SER A 30 8.26 -1.51 -21.96
N GLU A 31 7.29 -2.18 -21.33
CA GLU A 31 6.63 -3.38 -21.86
C GLU A 31 5.16 -3.11 -22.18
N ARG A 32 4.92 -2.42 -23.32
CA ARG A 32 3.55 -2.09 -23.76
C ARG A 32 2.65 -3.32 -23.91
N GLU A 33 3.19 -4.40 -24.45
CA GLU A 33 2.45 -5.65 -24.65
C GLU A 33 1.89 -6.20 -23.31
N TYR A 34 2.64 -6.06 -22.22
CA TYR A 34 2.14 -6.46 -20.89
C TYR A 34 0.83 -5.73 -20.56
N TRP A 35 0.79 -4.43 -20.76
CA TRP A 35 -0.36 -3.60 -20.42
C TRP A 35 -1.54 -3.80 -21.38
N GLU A 36 -1.28 -4.12 -22.65
CA GLU A 36 -2.33 -4.51 -23.61
C GLU A 36 -2.96 -5.86 -23.21
N ASP A 37 -2.16 -6.83 -22.78
CA ASP A 37 -2.68 -8.08 -22.22
C ASP A 37 -3.54 -7.83 -20.98
N VAL A 38 -3.08 -6.95 -20.06
CA VAL A 38 -3.85 -6.58 -18.86
C VAL A 38 -5.20 -5.96 -19.27
N LYS A 39 -5.23 -5.06 -20.25
CA LYS A 39 -6.48 -4.50 -20.77
C LYS A 39 -7.42 -5.57 -21.32
N ASN A 40 -6.89 -6.53 -22.07
CA ASN A 40 -7.67 -7.64 -22.63
C ASN A 40 -8.27 -8.53 -21.51
N ILE A 41 -7.50 -8.80 -20.46
CA ILE A 41 -7.97 -9.58 -19.30
C ILE A 41 -9.08 -8.82 -18.55
N VAL A 42 -8.88 -7.55 -18.30
CA VAL A 42 -9.83 -6.68 -17.58
C VAL A 42 -11.12 -6.49 -18.39
N GLY A 43 -11.02 -6.22 -19.68
CA GLY A 43 -12.17 -5.92 -20.54
C GLY A 43 -12.97 -4.73 -19.99
N ASP A 44 -14.30 -4.87 -19.94
CA ASP A 44 -15.22 -3.85 -19.43
C ASP A 44 -15.45 -3.92 -17.90
N SER A 45 -14.70 -4.78 -17.20
CA SER A 45 -14.88 -4.96 -15.75
C SER A 45 -14.33 -3.76 -14.97
N PRO A 46 -14.94 -3.41 -13.81
CA PRO A 46 -14.30 -2.51 -12.86
C PRO A 46 -12.91 -3.02 -12.46
N SER A 47 -11.92 -2.13 -12.50
CA SER A 47 -10.53 -2.49 -12.23
C SER A 47 -9.71 -1.28 -11.79
N THR A 48 -8.68 -1.54 -10.98
CA THR A 48 -7.68 -0.52 -10.66
C THR A 48 -6.92 -0.03 -11.89
N LEU A 49 -6.87 -0.81 -12.99
CA LEU A 49 -6.34 -0.34 -14.29
C LEU A 49 -6.97 0.98 -14.74
N ASN A 50 -8.26 1.17 -14.48
CA ASN A 50 -9.02 2.34 -14.93
C ASN A 50 -8.83 3.57 -14.03
N ILE A 51 -8.18 3.42 -12.89
CA ILE A 51 -7.96 4.47 -11.88
C ILE A 51 -6.48 4.69 -11.53
N ILE A 52 -5.57 4.06 -12.27
CA ILE A 52 -4.13 4.32 -12.23
C ILE A 52 -3.63 4.80 -13.59
N PHE A 53 -2.41 5.36 -13.62
CA PHE A 53 -1.75 5.76 -14.85
C PHE A 53 -0.47 4.94 -15.05
N PRO A 54 -0.49 3.84 -15.83
CA PRO A 54 0.71 3.08 -16.11
C PRO A 54 1.80 3.94 -16.78
N GLU A 55 3.00 3.93 -16.22
CA GLU A 55 4.08 4.84 -16.66
C GLU A 55 4.56 4.59 -18.09
N VAL A 56 4.31 3.41 -18.63
CA VAL A 56 4.58 3.09 -20.05
C VAL A 56 3.89 4.06 -21.03
N TYR A 57 2.85 4.76 -20.59
CA TYR A 57 2.06 5.71 -21.41
C TYR A 57 2.40 7.19 -21.14
N LEU A 58 3.37 7.52 -20.29
CA LEU A 58 3.66 8.91 -19.92
C LEU A 58 4.07 9.80 -21.10
N GLU A 59 4.67 9.21 -22.13
CA GLU A 59 5.17 9.93 -23.32
C GLU A 59 4.21 9.92 -24.53
N ASP A 60 2.99 9.38 -24.38
CA ASP A 60 2.02 9.28 -25.46
C ASP A 60 1.40 10.62 -25.88
N GLY A 61 1.60 11.69 -25.09
CA GLY A 61 1.10 13.03 -25.38
C GLY A 61 -0.37 13.28 -24.96
N ASP A 62 -1.09 12.25 -24.49
CA ASP A 62 -2.50 12.31 -24.07
C ASP A 62 -2.67 12.32 -22.52
N GLY A 63 -1.61 12.62 -21.79
CA GLY A 63 -1.57 12.51 -20.34
C GLY A 63 -2.68 13.28 -19.59
N ASP A 64 -3.03 14.48 -20.05
CA ASP A 64 -4.09 15.28 -19.42
C ASP A 64 -5.48 14.68 -19.61
N GLU A 65 -5.76 14.08 -20.78
CA GLU A 65 -7.02 13.37 -21.03
C GLU A 65 -7.12 12.11 -20.19
N ARG A 66 -6.04 11.34 -20.09
CA ARG A 66 -5.99 10.14 -19.24
C ARG A 66 -6.21 10.50 -17.78
N ILE A 67 -5.58 11.54 -17.25
CA ILE A 67 -5.75 11.98 -15.86
C ILE A 67 -7.21 12.38 -15.58
N LYS A 68 -7.84 13.14 -16.50
CA LYS A 68 -9.26 13.49 -16.38
C LYS A 68 -10.15 12.23 -16.33
N LYS A 69 -9.87 11.27 -17.21
CA LYS A 69 -10.62 10.01 -17.28
C LYS A 69 -10.42 9.20 -15.99
N ILE A 70 -9.20 9.09 -15.49
CA ILE A 70 -8.89 8.41 -14.22
C ILE A 70 -9.73 9.00 -13.08
N ASN A 71 -9.69 10.32 -12.90
CA ASN A 71 -10.42 10.99 -11.83
C ASN A 71 -11.95 10.83 -11.98
N SER A 72 -12.49 10.98 -13.20
CA SER A 72 -13.91 10.75 -13.44
C SER A 72 -14.33 9.29 -13.22
N THR A 73 -13.45 8.32 -13.51
CA THR A 73 -13.72 6.90 -13.22
C THR A 73 -13.71 6.62 -11.73
N MET A 74 -12.83 7.26 -10.96
CA MET A 74 -12.85 7.17 -9.48
C MET A 74 -14.19 7.66 -8.92
N GLU A 75 -14.68 8.81 -9.38
CA GLU A 75 -16.00 9.35 -9.00
C GLU A 75 -17.12 8.40 -9.41
N GLU A 76 -17.07 7.86 -10.62
CA GLU A 76 -18.04 6.89 -11.11
C GLU A 76 -18.09 5.64 -10.23
N TYR A 77 -16.93 5.10 -9.84
CA TYR A 77 -16.85 3.92 -8.97
C TYR A 77 -17.45 4.17 -7.59
N ILE A 78 -17.22 5.36 -7.03
CA ILE A 78 -17.85 5.78 -5.76
C ILE A 78 -19.38 5.88 -5.94
N ASN A 79 -19.85 6.57 -6.98
CA ASN A 79 -21.27 6.81 -7.22
C ASN A 79 -22.04 5.51 -7.55
N LYS A 80 -21.38 4.54 -8.18
CA LYS A 80 -21.95 3.20 -8.44
C LYS A 80 -21.96 2.28 -7.23
N GLY A 81 -21.40 2.71 -6.10
CA GLY A 81 -21.34 1.89 -4.89
C GLY A 81 -20.45 0.65 -5.03
N ILE A 82 -19.39 0.75 -5.84
CA ILE A 82 -18.42 -0.35 -6.02
C ILE A 82 -17.68 -0.66 -4.72
N PHE A 83 -17.65 0.29 -3.77
CA PHE A 83 -16.92 0.14 -2.53
C PHE A 83 -17.83 -0.04 -1.33
N ARG A 84 -17.39 -0.84 -0.36
CA ARG A 84 -17.83 -0.78 1.04
C ARG A 84 -16.73 -0.15 1.90
N GLU A 85 -17.10 0.62 2.88
CA GLU A 85 -16.17 1.26 3.80
C GLU A 85 -15.97 0.41 5.04
N LEU A 86 -14.70 0.22 5.42
CA LEU A 86 -14.28 -0.32 6.70
C LEU A 86 -13.64 0.81 7.49
N LYS A 87 -14.25 1.17 8.62
CA LYS A 87 -13.82 2.32 9.45
C LYS A 87 -12.83 1.92 10.51
N ASP A 88 -11.85 2.80 10.75
CA ASP A 88 -10.91 2.72 11.86
C ASP A 88 -10.29 1.32 11.99
N THR A 89 -9.72 0.80 10.89
CA THR A 89 -9.22 -0.57 10.84
C THR A 89 -7.82 -0.71 10.29
N PHE A 90 -7.20 -1.86 10.55
CA PHE A 90 -6.06 -2.39 9.81
C PHE A 90 -6.52 -3.56 8.93
N ILE A 91 -5.92 -3.70 7.76
CA ILE A 91 -6.05 -4.91 6.95
C ILE A 91 -4.76 -5.72 7.09
N TYR A 92 -4.86 -6.95 7.57
CA TYR A 92 -3.74 -7.89 7.54
C TYR A 92 -3.70 -8.56 6.17
N VAL A 93 -2.57 -8.47 5.49
CA VAL A 93 -2.39 -8.96 4.11
C VAL A 93 -1.33 -10.04 4.07
N LYS A 94 -1.64 -11.14 3.37
CA LYS A 94 -0.70 -12.21 3.01
C LYS A 94 -0.57 -12.23 1.50
N ARG A 95 0.62 -11.99 0.97
CA ARG A 95 0.89 -12.09 -0.47
C ARG A 95 1.92 -13.18 -0.73
N THR A 96 1.48 -14.25 -1.39
CA THR A 96 2.33 -15.37 -1.79
C THR A 96 2.78 -15.18 -3.24
N GLN A 97 4.08 -15.17 -3.47
CA GLN A 97 4.67 -15.08 -4.80
C GLN A 97 4.66 -16.46 -5.50
N PRO A 98 4.84 -16.51 -6.85
CA PRO A 98 4.87 -17.78 -7.60
C PRO A 98 5.94 -18.77 -7.11
N ASN A 99 7.01 -18.28 -6.48
CA ASN A 99 8.07 -19.11 -5.91
C ASN A 99 7.75 -19.65 -4.50
N GLY A 100 6.49 -19.48 -4.03
CA GLY A 100 6.01 -19.94 -2.73
C GLY A 100 6.38 -19.06 -1.54
N LYS A 101 7.16 -17.98 -1.72
CA LYS A 101 7.48 -17.05 -0.63
C LYS A 101 6.28 -16.16 -0.31
N THR A 102 5.91 -16.11 0.97
CA THR A 102 4.82 -15.27 1.46
C THR A 102 5.37 -14.05 2.18
N ARG A 103 4.86 -12.87 1.81
CA ARG A 103 5.05 -11.62 2.53
C ARG A 103 3.82 -11.33 3.37
N HIS A 104 4.05 -10.90 4.59
CA HIS A 104 3.02 -10.49 5.54
C HIS A 104 3.11 -8.99 5.75
N GLY A 105 1.97 -8.32 5.90
CA GLY A 105 1.94 -6.88 6.13
C GLY A 105 0.60 -6.42 6.68
N ILE A 106 0.57 -5.18 7.11
CA ILE A 106 -0.65 -4.50 7.54
C ILE A 106 -0.84 -3.20 6.75
N VAL A 107 -2.07 -2.91 6.35
CA VAL A 107 -2.46 -1.65 5.71
C VAL A 107 -3.04 -0.74 6.78
N GLY A 108 -2.59 0.51 6.81
CA GLY A 108 -3.03 1.54 7.73
C GLY A 108 -2.57 2.92 7.27
N MET A 109 -2.66 3.93 8.14
CA MET A 109 -2.21 5.30 7.87
C MET A 109 -0.89 5.57 8.58
N LEU A 110 0.05 6.20 7.86
CA LEU A 110 1.30 6.72 8.39
C LEU A 110 1.18 8.24 8.61
N ASP A 111 1.74 8.74 9.72
CA ASP A 111 1.86 10.18 9.95
C ASP A 111 3.01 10.74 9.11
N LEU A 112 2.68 11.53 8.09
CA LEU A 112 3.67 12.10 7.17
C LEU A 112 4.53 13.21 7.81
N GLU A 113 4.11 13.81 8.92
CA GLU A 113 4.94 14.77 9.67
C GLU A 113 6.17 14.12 10.32
N GLU A 114 6.13 12.80 10.47
CA GLU A 114 7.26 12.00 10.96
C GLU A 114 8.16 11.47 9.83
N TYR A 115 7.85 11.77 8.56
CA TYR A 115 8.66 11.36 7.41
C TYR A 115 9.66 12.43 7.02
N ASP A 116 10.93 12.04 6.95
CA ASP A 116 12.01 12.91 6.47
C ASP A 116 12.93 12.11 5.53
N PHE A 117 12.98 12.55 4.27
CA PHE A 117 13.79 11.97 3.21
C PHE A 117 15.20 12.57 3.10
N SER A 118 15.56 13.53 3.96
CA SER A 118 16.87 14.17 3.92
C SER A 118 17.99 13.20 4.33
N LYS A 119 19.15 13.35 3.70
CA LYS A 119 20.33 12.55 4.03
C LYS A 119 20.76 12.79 5.47
N GLY A 120 20.85 11.72 6.25
CA GLY A 120 21.24 11.77 7.67
C GLY A 120 20.08 12.11 8.60
N SER A 121 18.85 12.06 8.12
CA SER A 121 17.64 12.21 8.94
C SER A 121 17.68 11.35 10.19
N GLN A 122 17.16 11.89 11.28
CA GLN A 122 16.94 11.20 12.56
C GLN A 122 15.44 10.97 12.85
N SER A 123 14.59 11.21 11.85
CA SER A 123 13.16 10.98 11.95
C SER A 123 12.85 9.48 12.13
N LYS A 124 11.68 9.18 12.68
CA LYS A 124 11.21 7.81 12.89
C LYS A 124 10.83 7.10 11.60
N VAL A 125 10.50 7.87 10.55
CA VAL A 125 10.24 7.38 9.20
C VAL A 125 11.25 7.97 8.24
N ARG A 126 12.00 7.13 7.53
CA ARG A 126 13.08 7.58 6.63
C ARG A 126 12.92 6.97 5.26
N ALA A 127 13.49 7.64 4.25
CA ALA A 127 13.61 7.10 2.90
C ALA A 127 14.71 6.03 2.84
N THR A 128 14.51 5.00 2.01
CA THR A 128 15.56 4.01 1.68
C THR A 128 16.39 4.44 0.47
N GLU A 129 15.83 5.30 -0.39
CA GLU A 129 16.45 5.75 -1.63
C GLU A 129 16.04 7.19 -1.96
N GLY A 130 16.66 7.77 -2.98
CA GLY A 130 16.29 9.09 -3.50
C GLY A 130 15.11 9.00 -4.45
N THR A 131 14.20 9.96 -4.39
CA THR A 131 13.06 10.07 -5.30
C THR A 131 13.52 10.58 -6.68
N ILE A 132 13.02 9.96 -7.75
CA ILE A 132 13.20 10.44 -9.13
C ILE A 132 12.25 11.63 -9.35
N ILE A 133 12.81 12.85 -9.31
CA ILE A 133 12.03 14.10 -9.28
C ILE A 133 11.13 14.23 -10.53
N GLU A 134 11.58 13.78 -11.69
CA GLU A 134 10.85 13.86 -12.96
C GLU A 134 9.55 13.05 -12.96
N ARG A 135 9.43 12.05 -12.08
CA ARG A 135 8.22 11.22 -11.94
C ARG A 135 7.16 11.82 -11.01
N ILE A 136 7.53 12.83 -10.21
CA ILE A 136 6.62 13.47 -9.25
C ILE A 136 5.46 14.22 -9.95
N PRO A 137 5.70 15.08 -10.96
CA PRO A 137 4.62 15.91 -11.52
C PRO A 137 3.44 15.13 -12.10
N PRO A 138 3.60 14.04 -12.88
CA PRO A 138 2.45 13.25 -13.35
C PRO A 138 1.63 12.65 -12.20
N ARG A 139 2.29 12.07 -11.20
CA ARG A 139 1.65 11.47 -10.02
C ARG A 139 0.89 12.53 -9.20
N GLN A 140 1.49 13.70 -9.02
CA GLN A 140 0.88 14.82 -8.31
C GLN A 140 -0.36 15.36 -9.03
N ARG A 141 -0.34 15.44 -10.36
CA ARG A 141 -1.51 15.87 -11.16
C ARG A 141 -2.71 14.93 -11.01
N ILE A 142 -2.46 13.61 -10.96
CA ILE A 142 -3.53 12.62 -10.71
C ILE A 142 -4.13 12.87 -9.31
N ARG A 143 -3.29 12.94 -8.29
CA ARG A 143 -3.70 13.05 -6.88
C ARG A 143 -4.42 14.36 -6.54
N LYS A 144 -4.08 15.44 -7.23
CA LYS A 144 -4.65 16.78 -6.95
C LYS A 144 -6.19 16.81 -6.93
N ASN A 145 -6.83 16.00 -7.78
CA ASN A 145 -8.29 15.95 -7.91
C ASN A 145 -8.83 14.52 -7.71
N ALA A 146 -8.00 13.60 -7.22
CA ALA A 146 -8.41 12.22 -7.01
C ALA A 146 -9.27 12.11 -5.74
N PRO A 147 -10.48 11.55 -5.81
CA PRO A 147 -11.30 11.30 -4.63
C PRO A 147 -10.88 10.01 -3.88
N LEU A 148 -10.00 9.21 -4.46
CA LEU A 148 -9.49 7.96 -3.92
C LEU A 148 -7.95 7.97 -3.87
N GLU A 149 -7.38 7.39 -2.83
CA GLU A 149 -5.95 7.12 -2.73
C GLU A 149 -5.67 5.69 -3.22
N ALA A 150 -4.92 5.58 -4.29
CA ALA A 150 -4.39 4.35 -4.86
C ALA A 150 -3.14 4.68 -5.69
N PRO A 151 -2.07 3.86 -5.69
CA PRO A 151 -1.78 2.64 -4.94
C PRO A 151 -1.23 2.90 -3.53
N HIS A 152 -1.03 1.82 -2.74
CA HIS A 152 -0.40 1.89 -1.43
C HIS A 152 1.11 2.05 -1.53
N ILE A 153 1.70 2.75 -0.57
CA ILE A 153 3.15 2.83 -0.36
C ILE A 153 3.60 1.61 0.43
N LEU A 154 4.71 0.99 0.02
CA LEU A 154 5.35 -0.08 0.78
C LEU A 154 6.30 0.50 1.81
N ILE A 155 6.04 0.21 3.08
CA ILE A 155 6.85 0.64 4.21
C ILE A 155 7.44 -0.58 4.90
N LEU A 156 8.74 -0.54 5.16
CA LEU A 156 9.43 -1.54 5.97
C LEU A 156 9.35 -1.12 7.44
N ILE A 157 9.11 -2.07 8.33
CA ILE A 157 9.10 -1.85 9.78
C ILE A 157 10.37 -2.41 10.42
N ASP A 158 10.98 -1.66 11.33
CA ASP A 158 12.11 -2.14 12.13
C ASP A 158 11.62 -2.88 13.38
N ASP A 159 11.17 -4.10 13.19
CA ASP A 159 10.62 -4.98 14.23
C ASP A 159 11.39 -6.31 14.32
N ARG A 160 12.57 -6.29 14.99
CA ARG A 160 13.40 -7.51 15.16
C ARG A 160 12.72 -8.60 15.96
N GLU A 161 11.89 -8.22 16.92
CA GLU A 161 11.19 -9.15 17.82
C GLU A 161 9.95 -9.74 17.16
N LYS A 162 9.60 -9.27 15.95
CA LYS A 162 8.42 -9.72 15.19
C LYS A 162 7.12 -9.62 16.01
N ALA A 163 6.99 -8.49 16.72
CA ALA A 163 5.91 -8.25 17.66
C ALA A 163 4.66 -7.63 17.02
N VAL A 164 4.78 -7.03 15.83
CA VAL A 164 3.70 -6.27 15.19
C VAL A 164 2.89 -7.13 14.21
N VAL A 165 3.55 -7.70 13.21
CA VAL A 165 2.87 -8.36 12.08
C VAL A 165 2.73 -9.86 12.29
N GLU A 166 3.77 -10.53 12.73
CA GLU A 166 3.81 -11.99 12.82
C GLU A 166 2.80 -12.61 13.78
N PRO A 167 2.46 -11.98 14.94
CA PRO A 167 1.44 -12.53 15.84
C PRO A 167 0.05 -12.65 15.23
N LEU A 168 -0.24 -11.87 14.15
CA LEU A 168 -1.54 -11.88 13.49
C LEU A 168 -1.83 -13.20 12.78
N GLU A 169 -0.79 -13.89 12.31
CA GLU A 169 -0.95 -15.20 11.67
C GLU A 169 -1.67 -16.22 12.56
N ASN A 170 -1.40 -16.18 13.86
CA ASN A 170 -2.03 -17.09 14.81
C ASN A 170 -3.49 -16.70 15.16
N GLN A 171 -3.95 -15.55 14.70
CA GLN A 171 -5.27 -14.97 15.01
C GLN A 171 -6.19 -14.89 13.79
N ILE A 172 -5.77 -15.35 12.62
CA ILE A 172 -6.51 -15.18 11.34
C ILE A 172 -7.92 -15.80 11.38
N ASN A 173 -8.14 -16.84 12.19
CA ASN A 173 -9.46 -17.47 12.34
C ASN A 173 -10.48 -16.57 13.07
N ASP A 174 -10.00 -15.54 13.78
CA ASP A 174 -10.82 -14.58 14.51
C ASP A 174 -11.07 -13.30 13.67
N PHE A 175 -10.53 -13.24 12.46
CA PHE A 175 -10.65 -12.09 11.57
C PHE A 175 -11.68 -12.33 10.45
N GLU A 176 -12.35 -11.27 10.03
CA GLU A 176 -13.17 -11.29 8.82
C GLU A 176 -12.26 -11.39 7.60
N LYS A 177 -12.34 -12.47 6.82
CA LYS A 177 -11.66 -12.57 5.53
C LYS A 177 -12.37 -11.67 4.52
N ILE A 178 -11.63 -10.72 3.92
CA ILE A 178 -12.17 -9.71 3.02
C ILE A 178 -12.04 -10.15 1.57
N TYR A 179 -10.89 -10.70 1.22
CA TYR A 179 -10.59 -11.21 -0.12
C TYR A 179 -9.57 -12.36 -0.06
N ASP A 180 -9.62 -13.22 -1.08
CA ASP A 180 -8.81 -14.43 -1.19
C ASP A 180 -8.83 -14.85 -2.67
N PHE A 181 -7.76 -14.53 -3.45
CA PHE A 181 -7.76 -14.74 -4.90
C PHE A 181 -6.36 -14.81 -5.50
N ASP A 182 -6.27 -15.39 -6.69
CA ASP A 182 -5.05 -15.42 -7.48
C ASP A 182 -4.89 -14.12 -8.29
N LEU A 183 -3.67 -13.57 -8.28
CA LEU A 183 -3.32 -12.39 -9.06
C LEU A 183 -3.16 -12.75 -10.53
N MET A 184 -3.58 -11.84 -11.42
CA MET A 184 -3.50 -12.06 -12.87
C MET A 184 -2.07 -12.36 -13.34
N LYS A 185 -1.96 -12.98 -14.53
CA LYS A 185 -0.68 -13.34 -15.16
C LYS A 185 0.23 -14.18 -14.26
N ASN A 186 -0.37 -15.08 -13.46
CA ASN A 186 0.35 -15.97 -12.53
C ASN A 186 1.28 -15.22 -11.56
N SER A 187 0.88 -14.02 -11.13
CA SER A 187 1.70 -13.18 -10.24
C SER A 187 1.64 -13.61 -8.77
N GLY A 188 0.98 -14.73 -8.47
CA GLY A 188 0.85 -15.29 -7.14
C GLY A 188 -0.54 -15.10 -6.55
N HIS A 189 -0.64 -15.17 -5.24
CA HIS A 189 -1.90 -15.19 -4.49
C HIS A 189 -1.94 -14.12 -3.41
N ILE A 190 -3.12 -13.57 -3.12
CA ILE A 190 -3.29 -12.57 -2.07
C ILE A 190 -4.53 -12.86 -1.23
N VAL A 191 -4.36 -12.76 0.10
CA VAL A 191 -5.45 -12.86 1.07
C VAL A 191 -5.42 -11.65 1.99
N GLY A 192 -6.58 -11.07 2.25
CA GLY A 192 -6.74 -9.95 3.17
C GLY A 192 -7.77 -10.20 4.25
N TYR A 193 -7.47 -9.73 5.45
CA TYR A 193 -8.31 -9.88 6.63
C TYR A 193 -8.52 -8.54 7.33
N ASN A 194 -9.76 -8.26 7.73
CA ASN A 194 -10.12 -7.15 8.59
C ASN A 194 -9.75 -7.49 10.03
N VAL A 195 -8.83 -6.73 10.61
CA VAL A 195 -8.30 -7.01 11.95
C VAL A 195 -9.33 -6.64 13.02
N ASN A 196 -9.56 -7.53 13.99
CA ASN A 196 -10.50 -7.28 15.08
C ASN A 196 -9.96 -6.25 16.11
N LYS A 197 -10.83 -5.78 17.02
CA LYS A 197 -10.47 -4.74 18.01
C LYS A 197 -9.32 -5.12 18.93
N SER A 198 -9.24 -6.40 19.33
CA SER A 198 -8.19 -6.87 20.24
C SER A 198 -6.83 -6.84 19.56
N ALA A 199 -6.75 -7.42 18.36
CA ALA A 199 -5.52 -7.41 17.57
C ALA A 199 -5.10 -5.97 17.17
N LYS A 200 -6.06 -5.10 16.84
CA LYS A 200 -5.80 -3.68 16.58
C LYS A 200 -5.09 -3.01 17.76
N LYS A 201 -5.59 -3.24 18.98
CA LYS A 201 -4.94 -2.71 20.18
C LYS A 201 -3.52 -3.25 20.35
N ASN A 202 -3.32 -4.56 20.16
CA ASN A 202 -2.01 -5.18 20.27
C ASN A 202 -1.01 -4.62 19.25
N ILE A 203 -1.44 -4.38 18.01
CA ILE A 203 -0.64 -3.72 16.97
C ILE A 203 -0.18 -2.34 17.44
N LEU A 204 -1.10 -1.52 17.94
CA LEU A 204 -0.79 -0.16 18.40
C LEU A 204 0.18 -0.18 19.58
N ASP A 205 -0.05 -1.03 20.57
CA ASP A 205 0.82 -1.18 21.73
C ASP A 205 2.25 -1.66 21.32
N ALA A 206 2.32 -2.58 20.34
CA ALA A 206 3.60 -3.06 19.83
C ALA A 206 4.36 -1.97 19.07
N ILE A 207 3.67 -1.20 18.21
CA ILE A 207 4.27 -0.07 17.46
C ILE A 207 4.76 1.01 18.43
N GLU A 208 4.01 1.32 19.49
CA GLU A 208 4.44 2.31 20.47
C GLU A 208 5.77 1.91 21.13
N LYS A 209 5.94 0.63 21.47
CA LYS A 209 7.20 0.11 22.01
C LYS A 209 8.38 0.24 21.08
N LEU A 210 8.20 0.09 19.77
CA LEU A 210 9.28 0.28 18.79
C LEU A 210 9.84 1.71 18.82
N GLY A 211 9.05 2.67 19.29
CA GLY A 211 9.45 4.08 19.42
C GLY A 211 10.28 4.40 20.67
N ASP A 212 10.53 3.42 21.57
CA ASP A 212 11.32 3.65 22.78
C ASP A 212 12.81 3.85 22.44
N LYS A 213 13.35 5.03 22.84
CA LYS A 213 14.74 5.41 22.53
C LYS A 213 15.75 4.55 23.26
N ALA A 214 15.50 4.23 24.51
CA ALA A 214 16.44 3.45 25.32
C ALA A 214 16.57 2.02 24.81
N ASP A 215 15.44 1.40 24.47
CA ASP A 215 15.39 0.06 23.87
C ASP A 215 16.07 0.05 22.49
N PHE A 216 15.82 1.06 21.66
CA PHE A 216 16.46 1.20 20.35
C PHE A 216 17.98 1.34 20.47
N GLU A 217 18.46 2.24 21.33
CA GLU A 217 19.90 2.47 21.54
C GLU A 217 20.60 1.21 22.09
N ALA A 218 19.96 0.52 23.05
CA ALA A 218 20.48 -0.73 23.58
C ALA A 218 20.54 -1.85 22.52
N LYS A 219 19.49 -1.98 21.73
CA LYS A 219 19.35 -2.99 20.69
C LYS A 219 20.41 -2.88 19.58
N TYR A 220 20.75 -1.67 19.19
CA TYR A 220 21.68 -1.40 18.09
C TYR A 220 23.08 -0.97 18.53
N GLY A 221 23.30 -0.75 19.84
CA GLY A 221 24.58 -0.26 20.36
C GLY A 221 24.93 1.15 19.88
N VAL A 222 23.95 1.98 19.62
CA VAL A 222 24.11 3.35 19.10
C VAL A 222 23.60 4.37 20.13
N LYS A 223 24.08 5.62 20.06
CA LYS A 223 23.58 6.74 20.86
C LYS A 223 23.29 7.93 19.96
N ASP A 224 22.23 8.64 20.28
CA ASP A 224 21.84 9.90 19.65
C ASP A 224 21.72 9.84 18.11
N LYS A 225 21.27 8.72 17.56
CA LYS A 225 21.04 8.53 16.13
C LYS A 225 19.57 8.66 15.70
N GLY A 226 18.68 8.97 16.64
CA GLY A 226 17.25 8.95 16.42
C GLY A 226 16.70 7.51 16.27
N VAL A 227 15.48 7.31 16.71
CA VAL A 227 14.80 6.00 16.57
C VAL A 227 14.37 5.83 15.12
N LEU A 228 14.71 4.71 14.49
CA LEU A 228 14.13 4.29 13.21
C LEU A 228 13.01 3.29 13.50
N MET A 229 11.80 3.61 13.10
CA MET A 229 10.66 2.69 13.21
C MET A 229 10.23 2.17 11.83
N PHE A 230 10.24 3.05 10.84
CA PHE A 230 9.79 2.74 9.49
C PHE A 230 10.74 3.30 8.44
N ALA A 231 10.83 2.59 7.32
CA ALA A 231 11.56 3.05 6.15
C ALA A 231 10.67 2.91 4.91
N ALA A 232 10.55 4.00 4.13
CA ALA A 232 9.84 3.94 2.85
C ALA A 232 10.62 3.03 1.89
N GLY A 233 10.04 1.88 1.56
CA GLY A 233 10.67 0.85 0.74
C GLY A 233 10.34 0.98 -0.74
N ASP A 234 9.18 1.57 -1.06
CA ASP A 234 8.73 1.82 -2.43
C ASP A 234 7.64 2.90 -2.40
N GLY A 235 7.67 3.81 -3.38
CA GLY A 235 6.71 4.92 -3.46
C GLY A 235 7.09 6.16 -2.66
N ASN A 236 8.37 6.31 -2.32
CA ASN A 236 8.89 7.49 -1.63
C ASN A 236 9.13 8.67 -2.58
#